data_4ece141be0ac016ac8f092b0de313cbe
#
_entry.id   4ece141be0ac016ac8f092b0de313cbe
#
_cell.length_a   1.000
_cell.length_b   1.000
_cell.length_c   1.000
_cell.angle_alpha   90.00
_cell.angle_beta   90.00
_cell.angle_gamma   90.00
#
_symmetry.space_group_name_H-M   'P 1'
#
loop_
_entity.id
_entity.type
_entity.pdbx_description
1 polymer ?
#
loop_
_entity_poly.entity_id
_entity_poly.type
_entity_poly.pdbx_seq_one_letter_code
_entity_poly.pdbx_strand_id
1 'polypeptide(L)'
;TVWSMIDLAADRARYDECAKKLLTYKAVIAWILKSCTKEFSQYSVNFICDNCLKENIEISSRAVHQDHPDRSKLLDGNEQIDCLNSEANAIKDQTVYYDIRFKAYIPNTEEPVQLIINLEIQLNDTPGYPLVTRGFYYCARMISEQYGTIFTGEHYEKLQKVYSIWICPDPAKKRRNGIFRYHTVQDTVLGKPYETLGSYDLMEVVIVNLGDADKESDLEILDLLNTLFSLSTSSETKKKRLQKDFGIAMTEEFESEVQD
;
A
#
# COMPACT_ATOMS: atom_id res chain seq x y z
N THR A 1 -33.64 -4.77 -10.18
CA THR A 1 -33.93 -6.22 -10.10
C THR A 1 -32.79 -6.93 -9.41
N VAL A 2 -33.03 -8.12 -8.80
CA VAL A 2 -31.98 -8.90 -8.10
C VAL A 2 -30.82 -9.20 -9.05
N TRP A 3 -31.08 -9.51 -10.30
CA TRP A 3 -30.06 -9.78 -11.33
C TRP A 3 -29.13 -8.57 -11.56
N SER A 4 -29.67 -7.36 -11.69
CA SER A 4 -28.83 -6.16 -11.86
C SER A 4 -27.96 -5.83 -10.64
N MET A 5 -28.36 -6.29 -9.45
CA MET A 5 -27.53 -6.14 -8.25
C MET A 5 -26.41 -7.18 -8.19
N ILE A 6 -26.68 -8.40 -8.70
CA ILE A 6 -25.66 -9.46 -8.80
C ILE A 6 -24.60 -9.08 -9.83
N ASP A 7 -25.01 -8.59 -11.00
CA ASP A 7 -24.09 -8.12 -12.04
C ASP A 7 -23.22 -6.98 -11.53
N LEU A 8 -23.81 -5.96 -10.88
CA LEU A 8 -23.06 -4.84 -10.30
C LEU A 8 -22.07 -5.28 -9.20
N ALA A 9 -22.43 -6.30 -8.41
CA ALA A 9 -21.54 -6.84 -7.40
C ALA A 9 -20.37 -7.61 -8.01
N ALA A 10 -20.62 -8.36 -9.09
CA ALA A 10 -19.59 -9.07 -9.86
C ALA A 10 -18.62 -8.08 -10.53
N ASP A 11 -19.11 -7.02 -11.15
CA ASP A 11 -18.29 -5.97 -11.77
C ASP A 11 -17.40 -5.25 -10.74
N ARG A 12 -17.92 -4.97 -9.55
CA ARG A 12 -17.14 -4.37 -8.47
C ARG A 12 -16.06 -5.30 -7.95
N ALA A 13 -16.35 -6.58 -7.77
CA ALA A 13 -15.37 -7.56 -7.32
C ALA A 13 -14.26 -7.75 -8.35
N ARG A 14 -14.59 -7.78 -9.64
CA ARG A 14 -13.62 -7.86 -10.73
C ARG A 14 -12.74 -6.62 -10.77
N TYR A 15 -13.33 -5.43 -10.66
CA TYR A 15 -12.57 -4.17 -10.59
C TYR A 15 -11.59 -4.16 -9.41
N ASP A 16 -12.04 -4.59 -8.21
CA ASP A 16 -11.20 -4.67 -7.02
C ASP A 16 -10.01 -5.62 -7.22
N GLU A 17 -10.25 -6.78 -7.83
CA GLU A 17 -9.20 -7.75 -8.14
C GLU A 17 -8.18 -7.21 -9.14
N CYS A 18 -8.63 -6.65 -10.26
CA CYS A 18 -7.76 -6.03 -11.27
C CYS A 18 -6.97 -4.86 -10.70
N ALA A 19 -7.62 -4.01 -9.91
CA ALA A 19 -6.97 -2.88 -9.28
C ALA A 19 -5.86 -3.33 -8.30
N LYS A 20 -6.09 -4.38 -7.51
CA LYS A 20 -5.07 -4.97 -6.63
C LYS A 20 -3.89 -5.51 -7.44
N LYS A 21 -4.13 -6.23 -8.51
CA LYS A 21 -3.06 -6.73 -9.39
C LYS A 21 -2.25 -5.59 -9.99
N LEU A 22 -2.89 -4.54 -10.52
CA LEU A 22 -2.18 -3.38 -11.06
C LEU A 22 -1.29 -2.69 -10.03
N LEU A 23 -1.72 -2.62 -8.77
CA LEU A 23 -0.92 -2.06 -7.67
C LEU A 23 0.27 -2.92 -7.25
N THR A 24 0.41 -4.16 -7.74
CA THR A 24 1.57 -5.00 -7.42
C THR A 24 2.75 -4.80 -8.38
N TYR A 25 2.54 -4.10 -9.48
CA TYR A 25 3.63 -3.82 -10.40
C TYR A 25 4.65 -2.85 -9.78
N LYS A 26 5.92 -3.25 -9.79
CA LYS A 26 7.01 -2.48 -9.15
C LYS A 26 7.05 -1.03 -9.60
N ALA A 27 6.80 -0.75 -10.88
CA ALA A 27 6.77 0.61 -11.39
C ALA A 27 5.67 1.45 -10.75
N VAL A 28 4.46 0.90 -10.57
CA VAL A 28 3.34 1.59 -9.91
C VAL A 28 3.66 1.82 -8.43
N ILE A 29 4.17 0.79 -7.75
CA ILE A 29 4.60 0.91 -6.34
C ILE A 29 5.69 1.97 -6.19
N ALA A 30 6.68 2.00 -7.08
CA ALA A 30 7.76 2.98 -7.02
C ALA A 30 7.25 4.42 -7.15
N TRP A 31 6.29 4.68 -8.03
CA TRP A 31 5.60 5.96 -8.13
C TRP A 31 4.85 6.33 -6.84
N ILE A 32 4.14 5.37 -6.24
CA ILE A 32 3.44 5.56 -4.98
C ILE A 32 4.44 5.89 -3.86
N LEU A 33 5.52 5.12 -3.73
CA LEU A 33 6.54 5.35 -2.70
C LEU A 33 7.18 6.72 -2.84
N LYS A 34 7.59 7.10 -4.04
CA LYS A 34 8.19 8.41 -4.32
C LYS A 34 7.30 9.56 -3.87
N SER A 35 6.01 9.45 -4.09
CA SER A 35 5.06 10.56 -3.88
C SER A 35 4.40 10.54 -2.50
N CYS A 36 4.22 9.36 -1.92
CA CYS A 36 3.46 9.18 -0.68
C CYS A 36 4.33 9.03 0.56
N THR A 37 5.65 8.81 0.41
CA THR A 37 6.55 8.64 1.55
C THR A 37 7.66 9.68 1.54
N LYS A 38 8.17 10.03 2.73
CA LYS A 38 9.26 11.02 2.87
C LYS A 38 10.60 10.43 2.42
N GLU A 39 10.81 9.17 2.77
CA GLU A 39 12.09 8.47 2.62
C GLU A 39 12.47 8.26 1.15
N PHE A 40 11.47 8.10 0.27
CA PHE A 40 11.69 7.84 -1.15
C PHE A 40 11.53 9.07 -2.06
N SER A 41 11.07 10.20 -1.53
CA SER A 41 10.74 11.40 -2.32
C SER A 41 11.90 11.96 -3.15
N GLN A 42 13.14 11.77 -2.70
CA GLN A 42 14.36 12.25 -3.38
C GLN A 42 14.88 11.31 -4.48
N TYR A 43 14.39 10.08 -4.57
CA TYR A 43 14.88 9.10 -5.53
C TYR A 43 14.05 9.11 -6.82
N SER A 44 14.65 8.70 -7.93
CA SER A 44 13.91 8.46 -9.17
C SER A 44 13.09 7.17 -9.08
N VAL A 45 12.02 7.09 -9.85
CA VAL A 45 11.17 5.89 -9.91
C VAL A 45 11.99 4.65 -10.30
N ASN A 46 12.86 4.75 -11.31
CA ASN A 46 13.73 3.64 -11.73
C ASN A 46 14.66 3.19 -10.61
N PHE A 47 15.25 4.15 -9.88
CA PHE A 47 16.10 3.81 -8.74
C PHE A 47 15.34 3.05 -7.65
N ILE A 48 14.11 3.46 -7.35
CA ILE A 48 13.26 2.77 -6.37
C ILE A 48 12.93 1.36 -6.85
N CYS A 49 12.56 1.17 -8.13
CA CYS A 49 12.30 -0.14 -8.70
C CYS A 49 13.48 -1.11 -8.54
N ASP A 50 14.68 -0.63 -8.88
CA ASP A 50 15.86 -1.48 -8.99
C ASP A 50 16.54 -1.76 -7.65
N ASN A 51 16.46 -0.80 -6.70
CA ASN A 51 17.27 -0.84 -5.49
C ASN A 51 16.46 -0.94 -4.20
N CYS A 52 15.18 -0.53 -4.21
CA CYS A 52 14.39 -0.43 -2.98
C CYS A 52 13.31 -1.52 -2.85
N LEU A 53 12.92 -2.15 -3.96
CA LEU A 53 11.90 -3.19 -4.02
C LEU A 53 12.53 -4.54 -4.40
N LYS A 54 13.21 -5.17 -3.43
CA LYS A 54 14.01 -6.39 -3.65
C LYS A 54 13.23 -7.68 -3.48
N GLU A 55 12.17 -7.67 -2.66
CA GLU A 55 11.37 -8.85 -2.32
C GLU A 55 10.12 -8.93 -3.18
N ASN A 56 9.53 -10.11 -3.25
CA ASN A 56 8.25 -10.30 -3.91
C ASN A 56 7.16 -9.56 -3.14
N ILE A 57 6.23 -8.99 -3.90
CA ILE A 57 5.07 -8.28 -3.37
C ILE A 57 3.98 -9.31 -3.13
N GLU A 58 3.44 -9.36 -1.90
CA GLU A 58 2.34 -10.25 -1.57
C GLU A 58 0.99 -9.61 -1.81
N ILE A 59 0.11 -10.37 -2.43
CA ILE A 59 -1.30 -10.04 -2.59
C ILE A 59 -2.09 -10.95 -1.67
N SER A 60 -2.88 -10.38 -0.77
CA SER A 60 -3.90 -11.15 -0.05
C SER A 60 -5.07 -11.44 -0.99
N SER A 61 -5.08 -12.61 -1.60
CA SER A 61 -6.12 -13.01 -2.56
C SER A 61 -7.28 -13.81 -1.94
N ARG A 62 -7.31 -13.98 -0.61
CA ARG A 62 -8.37 -14.74 0.06
C ARG A 62 -8.81 -14.09 1.37
N ALA A 63 -10.12 -13.88 1.50
CA ALA A 63 -10.76 -13.88 2.82
C ALA A 63 -10.54 -15.28 3.42
N VAL A 64 -9.59 -15.43 4.32
CA VAL A 64 -9.33 -16.71 4.98
C VAL A 64 -10.34 -16.90 6.10
N HIS A 65 -11.14 -17.93 5.97
CA HIS A 65 -11.99 -18.43 7.04
C HIS A 65 -11.17 -18.87 8.25
N GLN A 66 -11.77 -18.76 9.42
CA GLN A 66 -11.27 -18.92 10.78
C GLN A 66 -10.67 -20.30 11.17
N ASP A 67 -10.18 -21.13 10.29
CA ASP A 67 -9.61 -22.42 10.68
C ASP A 67 -8.11 -22.48 10.37
N HIS A 68 -7.34 -22.50 11.43
CA HIS A 68 -5.88 -22.59 11.43
C HIS A 68 -5.38 -23.91 10.88
N PRO A 69 -4.47 -23.92 9.92
CA PRO A 69 -3.49 -25.01 9.86
C PRO A 69 -2.33 -24.69 10.80
N ASP A 70 -2.02 -25.69 11.60
CA ASP A 70 -0.91 -25.83 12.51
C ASP A 70 0.42 -25.37 11.90
N ARG A 71 1.08 -24.38 12.52
CA ARG A 71 2.39 -23.83 12.13
C ARG A 71 3.50 -24.88 12.00
N SER A 72 3.28 -26.11 12.47
CA SER A 72 4.27 -27.19 12.47
C SER A 72 4.46 -27.89 11.12
N LYS A 73 3.64 -27.61 10.09
CA LYS A 73 3.66 -28.31 8.79
C LYS A 73 4.22 -27.53 7.61
N LEU A 74 4.77 -26.33 7.82
CA LEU A 74 5.35 -25.51 6.74
C LEU A 74 6.89 -25.58 6.67
N LEU A 75 7.50 -26.60 7.24
CA LEU A 75 8.95 -26.84 7.23
C LEU A 75 9.33 -28.04 6.37
N ASP A 76 8.84 -28.15 5.15
CA ASP A 76 9.38 -29.09 4.17
C ASP A 76 9.69 -28.38 2.85
N GLY A 77 10.96 -28.00 2.73
CA GLY A 77 11.81 -28.16 1.55
C GLY A 77 11.33 -27.59 0.22
N ASN A 78 11.06 -26.28 0.12
CA ASN A 78 11.27 -25.53 -1.12
C ASN A 78 11.62 -24.09 -0.73
N GLU A 79 12.67 -23.55 -1.34
CA GLU A 79 13.12 -22.17 -1.18
C GLU A 79 11.99 -21.18 -1.51
N GLN A 80 11.12 -20.94 -0.56
CA GLN A 80 10.19 -19.82 -0.60
C GLN A 80 10.83 -18.67 0.17
N ILE A 81 11.09 -17.61 -0.57
CA ILE A 81 11.49 -16.30 -0.07
C ILE A 81 10.53 -15.90 1.06
N ASP A 82 11.09 -15.40 2.17
CA ASP A 82 10.35 -14.96 3.36
C ASP A 82 9.18 -14.03 3.00
N CYS A 83 8.02 -14.62 2.86
CA CYS A 83 6.78 -13.93 2.63
C CYS A 83 6.34 -13.22 3.92
N LEU A 84 6.07 -11.91 3.85
CA LEU A 84 5.38 -11.23 4.93
C LEU A 84 3.95 -11.74 5.00
N ASN A 85 3.59 -12.28 6.15
CA ASN A 85 2.24 -12.76 6.38
C ASN A 85 1.24 -11.61 6.17
N SER A 86 0.30 -11.76 5.23
CA SER A 86 -0.78 -10.79 5.01
C SER A 86 -1.81 -10.80 6.16
N GLU A 87 -1.67 -11.74 7.12
CA GLU A 87 -2.53 -11.88 8.27
C GLU A 87 -1.83 -11.41 9.55
N ALA A 88 -2.46 -10.48 10.27
CA ALA A 88 -2.04 -10.05 11.60
C ALA A 88 -2.91 -10.71 12.67
N ASN A 89 -2.36 -11.71 13.34
CA ASN A 89 -3.05 -12.43 14.41
C ASN A 89 -2.58 -11.92 15.78
N ALA A 90 -3.46 -11.31 16.57
CA ALA A 90 -3.28 -11.15 18.00
C ALA A 90 -4.10 -12.21 18.74
N ILE A 91 -3.59 -12.67 19.88
CA ILE A 91 -4.28 -13.62 20.74
C ILE A 91 -5.64 -13.05 21.15
N LYS A 92 -6.75 -13.58 20.61
CA LYS A 92 -8.16 -13.18 20.79
C LYS A 92 -8.67 -12.00 19.95
N ASP A 93 -7.87 -11.38 19.08
CA ASP A 93 -8.35 -10.30 18.22
C ASP A 93 -8.77 -10.84 16.85
N GLN A 94 -9.62 -10.08 16.16
CA GLN A 94 -9.99 -10.38 14.79
C GLN A 94 -8.76 -10.32 13.89
N THR A 95 -8.64 -11.28 12.96
CA THR A 95 -7.62 -11.25 11.92
C THR A 95 -7.79 -10.01 11.05
N VAL A 96 -6.71 -9.30 10.79
CA VAL A 96 -6.67 -8.17 9.86
C VAL A 96 -6.09 -8.67 8.55
N TYR A 97 -6.77 -8.39 7.45
CA TYR A 97 -6.31 -8.68 6.10
C TYR A 97 -5.83 -7.40 5.44
N TYR A 98 -4.65 -7.46 4.85
CA TYR A 98 -4.07 -6.37 4.07
C TYR A 98 -4.23 -6.71 2.59
N ASP A 99 -4.63 -5.74 1.77
CA ASP A 99 -4.77 -5.96 0.34
C ASP A 99 -3.41 -6.29 -0.28
N ILE A 100 -2.42 -5.45 -0.05
CA ILE A 100 -1.05 -5.64 -0.54
C ILE A 100 -0.09 -5.26 0.57
N ARG A 101 0.84 -6.14 0.91
CA ARG A 101 1.85 -5.89 1.93
C ARG A 101 3.23 -6.22 1.40
N PHE A 102 4.19 -5.33 1.59
CA PHE A 102 5.56 -5.50 1.12
C PHE A 102 6.54 -4.72 1.98
N LYS A 103 7.82 -5.04 1.79
CA LYS A 103 8.93 -4.32 2.40
C LYS A 103 9.63 -3.45 1.36
N ALA A 104 9.99 -2.23 1.75
CA ALA A 104 10.83 -1.36 0.95
C ALA A 104 12.08 -0.97 1.75
N TYR A 105 13.21 -0.90 1.06
CA TYR A 105 14.52 -0.67 1.67
C TYR A 105 15.01 0.72 1.29
N ILE A 106 15.49 1.47 2.28
CA ILE A 106 16.14 2.75 2.04
C ILE A 106 17.62 2.48 1.78
N PRO A 107 18.12 2.76 0.56
CA PRO A 107 19.52 2.56 0.24
C PRO A 107 20.41 3.65 0.90
N ASN A 108 21.70 3.36 1.00
CA ASN A 108 22.76 4.27 1.49
C ASN A 108 22.76 4.57 2.99
N THR A 109 22.15 3.70 3.80
CA THR A 109 22.41 3.65 5.25
C THR A 109 23.37 2.50 5.55
N GLU A 110 24.20 2.62 6.58
CA GLU A 110 25.12 1.54 7.02
C GLU A 110 24.33 0.25 7.32
N GLU A 111 23.11 0.39 7.83
CA GLU A 111 22.11 -0.67 7.90
C GLU A 111 20.91 -0.25 7.06
N PRO A 112 20.46 -1.05 6.07
CA PRO A 112 19.30 -0.72 5.27
C PRO A 112 18.05 -0.62 6.15
N VAL A 113 17.49 0.59 6.24
CA VAL A 113 16.25 0.82 6.97
C VAL A 113 15.13 0.17 6.16
N GLN A 114 14.45 -0.77 6.77
CA GLN A 114 13.33 -1.47 6.18
C GLN A 114 12.03 -0.77 6.59
N LEU A 115 11.18 -0.49 5.61
CA LEU A 115 9.81 -0.03 5.84
C LEU A 115 8.84 -1.16 5.54
N ILE A 116 7.82 -1.32 6.37
CA ILE A 116 6.72 -2.24 6.13
C ILE A 116 5.55 -1.41 5.61
N ILE A 117 5.07 -1.75 4.42
CA ILE A 117 4.05 -0.97 3.73
C ILE A 117 2.83 -1.84 3.49
N ASN A 118 1.69 -1.33 3.90
CA ASN A 118 0.38 -1.82 3.53
C ASN A 118 -0.24 -0.85 2.52
N LEU A 119 -0.70 -1.39 1.40
CA LEU A 119 -1.35 -0.64 0.34
C LEU A 119 -2.75 -1.19 0.13
N GLU A 120 -3.75 -0.34 0.28
CA GLU A 120 -5.17 -0.69 0.21
C GLU A 120 -5.86 0.08 -0.91
N ILE A 121 -6.81 -0.56 -1.58
CA ILE A 121 -7.75 0.12 -2.46
C ILE A 121 -9.12 0.21 -1.78
N GLN A 122 -9.67 1.42 -1.69
CA GLN A 122 -10.92 1.67 -0.96
C GLN A 122 -11.94 2.32 -1.88
N LEU A 123 -12.82 1.51 -2.46
CA LEU A 123 -13.86 1.97 -3.39
C LEU A 123 -14.89 2.88 -2.74
N ASN A 124 -15.17 2.69 -1.44
CA ASN A 124 -16.04 3.55 -0.68
C ASN A 124 -15.25 4.35 0.35
N ASP A 125 -15.05 5.65 0.13
CA ASP A 125 -14.30 6.53 1.01
C ASP A 125 -15.04 6.91 2.30
N THR A 126 -16.31 6.50 2.42
CA THR A 126 -17.17 6.72 3.60
C THR A 126 -17.81 5.42 4.09
N PRO A 127 -17.01 4.46 4.59
CA PRO A 127 -17.51 3.15 5.01
C PRO A 127 -18.31 3.15 6.33
N GLY A 128 -18.70 4.30 6.84
CA GLY A 128 -19.41 4.48 8.12
C GLY A 128 -18.50 4.83 9.31
N TYR A 129 -17.19 4.91 9.07
CA TYR A 129 -16.16 5.34 10.03
C TYR A 129 -15.06 6.13 9.33
N PRO A 130 -14.25 6.92 10.08
CA PRO A 130 -13.12 7.63 9.49
C PRO A 130 -12.05 6.65 8.97
N LEU A 131 -11.74 6.72 7.67
CA LEU A 131 -10.76 5.84 7.03
C LEU A 131 -9.36 5.96 7.67
N VAL A 132 -8.97 7.17 8.05
CA VAL A 132 -7.69 7.42 8.73
C VAL A 132 -7.58 6.64 10.06
N THR A 133 -8.69 6.49 10.79
CA THR A 133 -8.71 5.70 12.04
C THR A 133 -8.43 4.23 11.77
N ARG A 134 -9.00 3.66 10.70
CA ARG A 134 -8.69 2.30 10.26
C ARG A 134 -7.24 2.18 9.83
N GLY A 135 -6.70 3.18 9.11
CA GLY A 135 -5.29 3.23 8.74
C GLY A 135 -4.35 3.17 9.95
N PHE A 136 -4.62 3.96 11.00
CA PHE A 136 -3.84 3.88 12.24
C PHE A 136 -3.98 2.54 12.97
N TYR A 137 -5.17 1.94 12.96
CA TYR A 137 -5.35 0.60 13.51
C TYR A 137 -4.47 -0.43 12.75
N TYR A 138 -4.41 -0.34 11.42
CA TYR A 138 -3.54 -1.20 10.60
C TYR A 138 -2.06 -0.95 10.90
N CYS A 139 -1.63 0.31 11.04
CA CYS A 139 -0.26 0.62 11.47
C CYS A 139 0.06 0.02 12.84
N ALA A 140 -0.83 0.16 13.82
CA ALA A 140 -0.63 -0.39 15.16
C ALA A 140 -0.50 -1.92 15.14
N ARG A 141 -1.27 -2.60 14.28
CA ARG A 141 -1.16 -4.05 14.07
C ARG A 141 0.19 -4.43 13.48
N MET A 142 0.65 -3.72 12.44
CA MET A 142 1.97 -3.95 11.82
C MET A 142 3.13 -3.68 12.78
N ILE A 143 3.01 -2.70 13.69
CA ILE A 143 3.98 -2.47 14.76
C ILE A 143 3.98 -3.64 15.74
N SER A 144 2.80 -4.05 16.22
CA SER A 144 2.65 -5.13 17.20
C SER A 144 3.20 -6.48 16.71
N GLU A 145 2.99 -6.80 15.42
CA GLU A 145 3.47 -8.04 14.80
C GLU A 145 5.00 -8.16 14.72
N GLN A 146 5.72 -7.06 14.82
CA GLN A 146 7.17 -7.07 14.75
C GLN A 146 7.80 -7.74 15.97
N TYR A 147 7.07 -7.80 17.09
CA TYR A 147 7.52 -8.57 18.26
C TYR A 147 7.53 -10.07 17.95
N GLY A 148 8.65 -10.71 18.21
CA GLY A 148 8.86 -12.13 17.90
C GLY A 148 9.25 -12.43 16.45
N THR A 149 9.20 -11.42 15.53
CA THR A 149 9.59 -11.57 14.12
C THR A 149 10.79 -10.68 13.77
N ILE A 150 10.74 -9.41 14.10
CA ILE A 150 11.80 -8.42 13.83
C ILE A 150 12.66 -8.20 15.08
N PHE A 151 12.06 -8.17 16.25
CA PHE A 151 12.76 -8.03 17.52
C PHE A 151 12.15 -8.90 18.61
N THR A 152 12.94 -9.16 19.67
CA THR A 152 12.53 -9.90 20.86
C THR A 152 13.09 -9.21 22.11
N GLY A 153 12.50 -9.46 23.26
CA GLY A 153 12.94 -8.84 24.52
C GLY A 153 12.76 -7.33 24.53
N GLU A 154 13.79 -6.60 24.92
CA GLU A 154 13.76 -5.14 25.11
C GLU A 154 14.34 -4.37 23.89
N HIS A 155 14.55 -5.04 22.75
CA HIS A 155 15.18 -4.46 21.56
C HIS A 155 14.20 -3.63 20.72
N TYR A 156 13.50 -2.68 21.34
CA TYR A 156 12.54 -1.78 20.68
C TYR A 156 13.17 -0.84 19.65
N GLU A 157 14.48 -0.60 19.71
CA GLU A 157 15.25 0.19 18.74
C GLU A 157 15.25 -0.43 17.33
N LYS A 158 14.89 -1.72 17.21
CA LYS A 158 14.78 -2.44 15.95
C LYS A 158 13.41 -2.31 15.28
N LEU A 159 12.45 -1.63 15.94
CA LEU A 159 11.14 -1.38 15.34
C LEU A 159 11.30 -0.65 14.01
N GLN A 160 10.68 -1.22 12.98
CA GLN A 160 10.65 -0.66 11.66
C GLN A 160 9.40 0.22 11.49
N LYS A 161 9.59 1.36 10.82
CA LYS A 161 8.47 2.24 10.49
C LYS A 161 7.49 1.55 9.54
N VAL A 162 6.21 1.79 9.77
CA VAL A 162 5.11 1.23 8.99
C VAL A 162 4.32 2.32 8.29
N TYR A 163 3.87 2.02 7.08
CA TYR A 163 2.98 2.85 6.29
C TYR A 163 1.68 2.11 5.99
N SER A 164 0.56 2.81 6.12
CA SER A 164 -0.74 2.35 5.64
C SER A 164 -1.23 3.35 4.59
N ILE A 165 -1.16 2.96 3.31
CA ILE A 165 -1.48 3.82 2.16
C ILE A 165 -2.83 3.37 1.58
N TRP A 166 -3.76 4.29 1.46
CA TRP A 166 -5.13 4.05 1.02
C TRP A 166 -5.40 4.82 -0.27
N ILE A 167 -5.71 4.12 -1.35
CA ILE A 167 -6.11 4.70 -2.63
C ILE A 167 -7.62 4.66 -2.71
N CYS A 168 -8.23 5.83 -2.86
CA CYS A 168 -9.67 6.02 -2.98
C CYS A 168 -9.99 6.46 -4.42
N PRO A 169 -10.44 5.55 -5.30
CA PRO A 169 -10.69 5.86 -6.71
C PRO A 169 -11.89 6.77 -6.92
N ASP A 170 -12.93 6.67 -6.10
CA ASP A 170 -14.14 7.50 -6.18
C ASP A 170 -14.45 8.20 -4.86
N PRO A 171 -13.62 9.15 -4.42
CA PRO A 171 -13.88 9.91 -3.20
C PRO A 171 -14.98 10.95 -3.42
N ALA A 172 -15.59 11.42 -2.31
CA ALA A 172 -16.52 12.54 -2.38
C ALA A 172 -15.91 13.75 -3.10
N LYS A 173 -16.68 14.44 -3.91
CA LYS A 173 -16.22 15.55 -4.79
C LYS A 173 -15.29 16.56 -4.11
N LYS A 174 -15.58 16.92 -2.84
CA LYS A 174 -14.78 17.89 -2.07
C LYS A 174 -13.40 17.36 -1.64
N ARG A 175 -13.12 16.06 -1.78
CA ARG A 175 -11.87 15.41 -1.40
C ARG A 175 -11.03 14.97 -2.60
N ARG A 176 -11.55 15.07 -3.82
CA ARG A 176 -10.87 14.67 -5.07
C ARG A 176 -9.55 15.42 -5.27
N ASN A 177 -8.62 14.75 -5.94
CA ASN A 177 -7.27 15.27 -6.24
C ASN A 177 -6.51 15.69 -4.97
N GLY A 178 -6.55 14.86 -3.91
CA GLY A 178 -5.88 15.18 -2.66
C GLY A 178 -5.09 14.03 -2.09
N ILE A 179 -3.89 14.32 -1.56
CA ILE A 179 -3.08 13.39 -0.80
C ILE A 179 -2.90 13.94 0.60
N PHE A 180 -3.30 13.16 1.59
CA PHE A 180 -3.25 13.54 3.00
C PHE A 180 -2.39 12.56 3.77
N ARG A 181 -1.40 13.07 4.50
CA ARG A 181 -0.51 12.29 5.37
C ARG A 181 -0.77 12.59 6.83
N TYR A 182 -0.86 11.54 7.63
CA TYR A 182 -1.07 11.60 9.07
C TYR A 182 0.06 10.83 9.74
N HIS A 183 0.84 11.51 10.54
CA HIS A 183 2.04 10.97 11.17
C HIS A 183 2.23 11.48 12.59
N THR A 184 3.13 10.88 13.34
CA THR A 184 3.47 11.29 14.70
C THR A 184 4.41 12.49 14.68
N VAL A 185 4.16 13.46 15.55
CA VAL A 185 5.04 14.62 15.77
C VAL A 185 5.33 14.76 17.25
N GLN A 186 6.53 15.25 17.57
CA GLN A 186 6.88 15.65 18.94
C GLN A 186 6.46 17.09 19.15
N ASP A 187 5.63 17.33 20.17
CA ASP A 187 5.34 18.67 20.68
C ASP A 187 6.06 18.88 22.02
N THR A 188 6.81 19.96 22.12
CA THR A 188 7.60 20.24 23.33
C THR A 188 6.79 21.11 24.29
N VAL A 189 6.24 20.50 25.33
CA VAL A 189 5.52 21.23 26.38
C VAL A 189 6.50 21.98 27.30
N LEU A 190 7.62 21.36 27.65
CA LEU A 190 8.66 21.96 28.48
C LEU A 190 9.98 21.20 28.27
N GLY A 191 11.10 21.93 28.24
CA GLY A 191 12.44 21.36 28.09
C GLY A 191 12.98 21.44 26.66
N LYS A 192 14.01 20.65 26.36
CA LYS A 192 14.61 20.56 25.03
C LYS A 192 14.36 19.18 24.45
N PRO A 193 13.99 19.07 23.16
CA PRO A 193 13.90 17.77 22.48
C PRO A 193 15.24 17.04 22.56
N TYR A 194 15.21 15.74 22.83
CA TYR A 194 16.39 14.87 22.89
C TYR A 194 16.25 13.62 22.00
N GLU A 195 15.01 13.25 21.65
CA GLU A 195 14.76 12.12 20.77
C GLU A 195 14.92 12.50 19.29
N THR A 196 15.40 11.54 18.50
CA THR A 196 15.48 11.69 17.05
C THR A 196 14.13 11.34 16.40
N LEU A 197 13.89 11.87 15.20
CA LEU A 197 12.66 11.58 14.45
C LEU A 197 12.42 10.06 14.29
N GLY A 198 13.48 9.30 14.05
CA GLY A 198 13.41 7.84 13.89
C GLY A 198 12.94 7.08 15.12
N SER A 199 13.03 7.67 16.32
CA SER A 199 12.61 7.03 17.57
C SER A 199 11.08 7.05 17.77
N TYR A 200 10.35 7.97 17.15
CA TYR A 200 8.92 8.16 17.41
C TYR A 200 8.03 8.26 16.16
N ASP A 201 8.56 8.64 14.99
CA ASP A 201 7.81 8.69 13.72
C ASP A 201 7.74 7.30 13.08
N LEU A 202 7.13 6.34 13.81
CA LEU A 202 7.09 4.93 13.44
C LEU A 202 5.82 4.51 12.68
N MET A 203 4.82 5.38 12.58
CA MET A 203 3.54 5.09 11.91
C MET A 203 3.12 6.26 11.04
N GLU A 204 2.77 5.97 9.80
CA GLU A 204 2.22 6.97 8.89
C GLU A 204 1.04 6.41 8.10
N VAL A 205 -0.08 7.14 8.08
CA VAL A 205 -1.25 6.84 7.25
C VAL A 205 -1.30 7.84 6.10
N VAL A 206 -1.47 7.34 4.88
CA VAL A 206 -1.60 8.18 3.68
C VAL A 206 -2.92 7.87 3.00
N ILE A 207 -3.72 8.90 2.75
CA ILE A 207 -4.98 8.81 2.00
C ILE A 207 -4.77 9.52 0.66
N VAL A 208 -4.90 8.77 -0.43
CA VAL A 208 -4.78 9.25 -1.81
C VAL A 208 -6.17 9.26 -2.42
N ASN A 209 -6.74 10.43 -2.58
CA ASN A 209 -8.05 10.62 -3.18
C ASN A 209 -7.90 10.96 -4.66
N LEU A 210 -8.37 10.08 -5.53
CA LEU A 210 -8.28 10.26 -6.97
C LEU A 210 -9.28 11.32 -7.46
N GLY A 211 -9.07 11.78 -8.66
CA GLY A 211 -9.90 12.78 -9.33
C GLY A 211 -10.47 12.27 -10.64
N ASP A 212 -10.68 13.19 -11.57
CA ASP A 212 -11.15 12.88 -12.90
C ASP A 212 -9.94 12.65 -13.83
N ALA A 213 -9.91 11.53 -14.54
CA ALA A 213 -8.79 11.19 -15.44
C ALA A 213 -8.59 12.16 -16.61
N ASP A 214 -9.62 12.95 -16.93
CA ASP A 214 -9.59 13.94 -18.04
C ASP A 214 -8.99 15.29 -17.61
N LYS A 215 -8.63 15.43 -16.33
CA LYS A 215 -8.05 16.66 -15.77
C LYS A 215 -6.64 16.39 -15.28
N GLU A 216 -5.71 17.23 -15.72
CA GLU A 216 -4.36 17.21 -15.16
C GLU A 216 -4.43 17.65 -13.69
N SER A 217 -3.62 16.99 -12.86
CA SER A 217 -3.46 17.33 -11.46
C SER A 217 -2.08 17.98 -11.22
N ASP A 218 -1.92 18.62 -10.07
CA ASP A 218 -0.65 19.23 -9.69
C ASP A 218 0.45 18.21 -9.36
N LEU A 219 0.11 16.91 -9.33
CA LEU A 219 1.02 15.83 -8.96
C LEU A 219 0.95 14.67 -9.95
N GLU A 220 2.08 14.32 -10.54
CA GLU A 220 2.23 13.21 -11.50
C GLU A 220 1.63 11.88 -11.01
N ILE A 221 1.74 11.58 -9.71
CA ILE A 221 1.16 10.37 -9.13
C ILE A 221 -0.37 10.33 -9.24
N LEU A 222 -1.04 11.46 -9.06
CA LEU A 222 -2.49 11.51 -9.20
C LEU A 222 -2.89 11.31 -10.67
N ASP A 223 -2.14 11.88 -11.62
CA ASP A 223 -2.39 11.67 -13.05
C ASP A 223 -2.15 10.22 -13.46
N LEU A 224 -1.10 9.58 -12.92
CA LEU A 224 -0.85 8.16 -13.11
C LEU A 224 -2.02 7.31 -12.59
N LEU A 225 -2.39 7.48 -11.32
CA LEU A 225 -3.45 6.68 -10.70
C LEU A 225 -4.83 6.98 -11.28
N ASN A 226 -5.12 8.26 -11.62
CA ASN A 226 -6.34 8.64 -12.33
C ASN A 226 -6.42 7.95 -13.70
N THR A 227 -5.30 7.87 -14.43
CA THR A 227 -5.26 7.16 -15.72
C THR A 227 -5.45 5.65 -15.53
N LEU A 228 -4.75 5.07 -14.55
CA LEU A 228 -4.78 3.63 -14.29
C LEU A 228 -6.18 3.15 -13.89
N PHE A 229 -6.83 3.86 -12.95
CA PHE A 229 -8.11 3.48 -12.34
C PHE A 229 -9.34 4.12 -12.98
N SER A 230 -9.19 4.87 -14.08
CA SER A 230 -10.34 5.45 -14.79
C SER A 230 -11.20 4.36 -15.42
N LEU A 231 -12.51 4.42 -15.19
CA LEU A 231 -13.50 3.59 -15.88
C LEU A 231 -13.98 4.22 -17.20
N SER A 232 -13.70 5.52 -17.42
CA SER A 232 -14.15 6.25 -18.62
C SER A 232 -13.11 6.29 -19.74
N THR A 233 -11.84 6.01 -19.43
CA THR A 233 -10.74 6.06 -20.39
C THR A 233 -10.54 4.70 -21.05
N SER A 234 -10.46 4.66 -22.39
CA SER A 234 -10.21 3.41 -23.12
C SER A 234 -8.85 2.82 -22.78
N SER A 235 -8.74 1.50 -22.77
CA SER A 235 -7.49 0.77 -22.48
C SER A 235 -6.34 1.18 -23.40
N GLU A 236 -6.62 1.45 -24.68
CA GLU A 236 -5.57 1.93 -25.61
C GLU A 236 -5.03 3.31 -25.23
N THR A 237 -5.90 4.22 -24.79
CA THR A 237 -5.49 5.55 -24.32
C THR A 237 -4.70 5.42 -23.03
N LYS A 238 -5.14 4.57 -22.08
CA LYS A 238 -4.42 4.28 -20.84
C LYS A 238 -3.00 3.77 -21.15
N LYS A 239 -2.86 2.76 -22.01
CA LYS A 239 -1.56 2.18 -22.40
C LYS A 239 -0.62 3.24 -22.96
N LYS A 240 -1.09 4.07 -23.89
CA LYS A 240 -0.29 5.16 -24.49
C LYS A 240 0.19 6.15 -23.43
N ARG A 241 -0.66 6.58 -22.53
CA ARG A 241 -0.30 7.52 -21.45
C ARG A 241 0.67 6.88 -20.46
N LEU A 242 0.40 5.65 -19.99
CA LEU A 242 1.25 4.96 -19.03
C LEU A 242 2.67 4.76 -19.57
N GLN A 243 2.79 4.41 -20.85
CA GLN A 243 4.09 4.23 -21.48
C GLN A 243 4.81 5.55 -21.76
N LYS A 244 4.12 6.53 -22.35
CA LYS A 244 4.73 7.78 -22.80
C LYS A 244 5.02 8.74 -21.65
N ASP A 245 4.05 8.92 -20.76
CA ASP A 245 4.09 9.98 -19.75
C ASP A 245 4.73 9.48 -18.44
N PHE A 246 4.62 8.18 -18.14
CA PHE A 246 5.09 7.60 -16.88
C PHE A 246 6.20 6.55 -17.03
N GLY A 247 6.60 6.22 -18.27
CA GLY A 247 7.68 5.27 -18.53
C GLY A 247 7.40 3.83 -18.09
N ILE A 248 6.13 3.45 -17.94
CA ILE A 248 5.75 2.10 -17.53
C ILE A 248 5.84 1.17 -18.75
N ALA A 249 6.67 0.13 -18.64
CA ALA A 249 6.80 -0.87 -19.70
C ALA A 249 5.52 -1.70 -19.82
N MET A 250 5.02 -1.82 -21.06
CA MET A 250 3.86 -2.64 -21.37
C MET A 250 4.31 -4.08 -21.59
N THR A 251 4.19 -4.93 -20.58
CA THR A 251 4.30 -6.39 -20.71
C THR A 251 2.94 -6.97 -21.09
N GLU A 252 2.91 -8.16 -21.70
CA GLU A 252 1.66 -8.82 -22.08
C GLU A 252 0.72 -9.00 -20.87
N GLU A 253 1.30 -9.32 -19.71
CA GLU A 253 0.57 -9.48 -18.45
C GLU A 253 -0.04 -8.14 -17.99
N PHE A 254 0.77 -7.07 -17.92
CA PHE A 254 0.29 -5.74 -17.55
C PHE A 254 -0.77 -5.20 -18.52
N GLU A 255 -0.59 -5.45 -19.81
CA GLU A 255 -1.56 -5.06 -20.84
C GLU A 255 -2.92 -5.74 -20.64
N SER A 256 -2.92 -7.01 -20.29
CA SER A 256 -4.13 -7.76 -19.99
C SER A 256 -4.91 -7.15 -18.83
N GLU A 257 -4.23 -6.83 -17.73
CA GLU A 257 -4.85 -6.23 -16.53
C GLU A 257 -5.37 -4.80 -16.76
N VAL A 258 -4.77 -4.05 -17.69
CA VAL A 258 -5.26 -2.70 -18.06
C VAL A 258 -6.50 -2.76 -18.96
N GLN A 259 -6.73 -3.90 -19.64
CA GLN A 259 -7.89 -4.10 -20.51
C GLN A 259 -9.16 -4.48 -19.74
N ASP A 260 -9.02 -5.19 -18.64
CA ASP A 260 -10.09 -5.63 -17.77
C ASP A 260 -10.59 -4.54 -16.85
#